data_e7a5f2a14559d1d45c669ddcc1d191a7
#
_entry.id   e7a5f2a14559d1d45c669ddcc1d191a7
#
_cell.length_a   1.000
_cell.length_b   1.000
_cell.length_c   1.000
_cell.angle_alpha   90.00
_cell.angle_beta   90.00
_cell.angle_gamma   90.00
#
_symmetry.space_group_name_H-M   'P 1'
#
loop_
_entity.id
_entity.type
_entity.pdbx_description
1 polymer ?
#
loop_
_entity_poly.entity_id
_entity_poly.type
_entity_poly.pdbx_seq_one_letter_code
_entity_poly.pdbx_strand_id
1 'polypeptide(L)'
;MTTAPSISPAEPLPALQSIGLAITVLRGQRVILDAELAALYGVATKRFNEQVRRNIERFPQDFMFQLNDQEQAALRSQNATLKTGRGQHRKYAPFAFTEHGAIMAATELNSPRAVQVSLYVVRAFVRLREAVVLHQDLAKQLADLQDKTESLAAQHDSFSHTMRTQLKQVFDALRLLMVPPDPPKQPIGFVTPQDKSTPR
;
A
#
# COMPACT_ATOMS: atom_id res chain seq x y z
N MET A 1 -17.07 63.23 -3.90
CA MET A 1 -15.98 62.30 -4.36
C MET A 1 -16.11 61.04 -3.57
N THR A 2 -16.81 60.06 -4.15
CA THR A 2 -17.12 58.78 -3.48
C THR A 2 -16.06 57.77 -3.93
N THR A 3 -15.14 57.40 -3.05
CA THR A 3 -14.13 56.34 -3.30
C THR A 3 -14.82 55.00 -3.29
N ALA A 4 -14.84 54.34 -4.41
CA ALA A 4 -15.29 52.94 -4.54
C ALA A 4 -14.33 52.01 -3.77
N PRO A 5 -14.84 50.97 -3.07
CA PRO A 5 -14.00 50.02 -2.40
C PRO A 5 -13.24 49.18 -3.45
N SER A 6 -11.91 49.17 -3.39
CA SER A 6 -11.07 48.30 -4.20
C SER A 6 -11.36 46.85 -3.83
N ILE A 7 -11.95 46.09 -4.76
CA ILE A 7 -12.12 44.66 -4.66
C ILE A 7 -10.71 44.05 -4.84
N SER A 8 -10.13 43.61 -3.74
CA SER A 8 -8.92 42.78 -3.76
C SER A 8 -9.19 41.50 -4.56
N PRO A 9 -8.31 41.11 -5.51
CA PRO A 9 -8.52 39.90 -6.30
C PRO A 9 -8.64 38.69 -5.35
N ALA A 10 -9.74 37.97 -5.50
CA ALA A 10 -9.97 36.74 -4.72
C ALA A 10 -8.82 35.77 -4.99
N GLU A 11 -8.05 35.42 -3.95
CA GLU A 11 -7.03 34.39 -4.05
C GLU A 11 -7.62 33.10 -4.65
N PRO A 12 -6.93 32.44 -5.58
CA PRO A 12 -7.43 31.25 -6.23
C PRO A 12 -7.77 30.16 -5.20
N LEU A 13 -8.86 29.44 -5.44
CA LEU A 13 -9.27 28.32 -4.60
C LEU A 13 -8.21 27.21 -4.66
N PRO A 14 -7.91 26.55 -3.53
CA PRO A 14 -6.90 25.49 -3.50
C PRO A 14 -7.31 24.32 -4.41
N ALA A 15 -6.37 23.81 -5.18
CA ALA A 15 -6.60 22.62 -5.99
C ALA A 15 -6.91 21.41 -5.10
N LEU A 16 -7.83 20.54 -5.51
CA LEU A 16 -8.17 19.32 -4.76
C LEU A 16 -6.95 18.46 -4.43
N GLN A 17 -5.95 18.44 -5.30
CA GLN A 17 -4.69 17.72 -5.07
C GLN A 17 -3.89 18.30 -3.90
N SER A 18 -3.82 19.62 -3.76
CA SER A 18 -3.11 20.25 -2.65
C SER A 18 -3.80 20.02 -1.31
N ILE A 19 -5.14 19.90 -1.29
CA ILE A 19 -5.88 19.53 -0.07
C ILE A 19 -5.62 18.07 0.28
N GLY A 20 -5.57 17.17 -0.72
CA GLY A 20 -5.24 15.76 -0.50
C GLY A 20 -3.87 15.56 0.15
N LEU A 21 -2.88 16.38 -0.19
CA LEU A 21 -1.54 16.35 0.40
C LEU A 21 -1.50 16.87 1.85
N ALA A 22 -2.47 17.71 2.24
CA ALA A 22 -2.61 18.20 3.61
C ALA A 22 -3.29 17.19 4.56
N ILE A 23 -3.94 16.14 4.01
CA ILE A 23 -4.60 15.10 4.79
C ILE A 23 -3.56 14.05 5.18
N THR A 24 -3.40 13.82 6.47
CA THR A 24 -2.54 12.78 7.04
C THR A 24 -3.35 11.74 7.81
N VAL A 25 -2.76 10.59 8.13
CA VAL A 25 -3.41 9.53 8.93
C VAL A 25 -2.81 9.54 10.33
N LEU A 26 -3.64 9.78 11.33
CA LEU A 26 -3.29 9.73 12.76
C LEU A 26 -4.34 8.90 13.51
N ARG A 27 -3.90 8.01 14.38
CA ARG A 27 -4.78 7.10 15.15
C ARG A 27 -5.75 6.31 14.26
N GLY A 28 -5.31 5.95 13.03
CA GLY A 28 -6.18 5.27 12.05
C GLY A 28 -7.25 6.16 11.40
N GLN A 29 -7.29 7.45 11.71
CA GLN A 29 -8.22 8.42 11.14
C GLN A 29 -7.51 9.39 10.20
N ARG A 30 -8.19 9.80 9.14
CA ARG A 30 -7.71 10.86 8.24
C ARG A 30 -8.02 12.22 8.85
N VAL A 31 -7.00 13.03 8.96
CA VAL A 31 -7.09 14.34 9.63
C VAL A 31 -6.30 15.40 8.86
N ILE A 32 -6.66 16.67 9.08
CA ILE A 32 -5.90 17.84 8.65
C ILE A 32 -5.45 18.57 9.91
N LEU A 33 -4.20 19.05 9.94
CA LEU A 33 -3.69 19.82 11.08
C LEU A 33 -4.22 21.25 11.07
N ASP A 34 -4.31 21.85 12.24
CA ASP A 34 -4.81 23.22 12.48
C ASP A 34 -4.17 24.27 11.56
N ALA A 35 -2.86 24.21 11.36
CA ALA A 35 -2.16 25.17 10.52
C ALA A 35 -2.50 25.03 9.04
N GLU A 36 -2.65 23.79 8.57
CA GLU A 36 -2.98 23.50 7.18
C GLU A 36 -4.43 23.86 6.90
N LEU A 37 -5.33 23.52 7.83
CA LEU A 37 -6.74 23.86 7.72
C LEU A 37 -6.97 25.38 7.77
N ALA A 38 -6.27 26.07 8.66
CA ALA A 38 -6.30 27.54 8.75
C ALA A 38 -5.81 28.20 7.44
N ALA A 39 -4.72 27.68 6.88
CA ALA A 39 -4.18 28.16 5.59
C ALA A 39 -5.19 27.94 4.44
N LEU A 40 -5.84 26.77 4.39
CA LEU A 40 -6.89 26.48 3.42
C LEU A 40 -8.05 27.48 3.51
N TYR A 41 -8.49 27.78 4.71
CA TYR A 41 -9.59 28.74 4.96
C TYR A 41 -9.15 30.21 4.86
N GLY A 42 -7.86 30.49 4.64
CA GLY A 42 -7.33 31.84 4.46
C GLY A 42 -7.30 32.64 5.77
N VAL A 43 -7.11 31.97 6.90
CA VAL A 43 -7.05 32.61 8.22
C VAL A 43 -5.73 32.28 8.93
N ALA A 44 -5.28 33.20 9.79
CA ALA A 44 -4.11 32.92 10.62
C ALA A 44 -4.42 31.78 11.62
N THR A 45 -3.48 30.83 11.78
CA THR A 45 -3.62 29.68 12.69
C THR A 45 -4.01 30.08 14.12
N LYS A 46 -3.46 31.21 14.61
CA LYS A 46 -3.79 31.73 15.92
C LYS A 46 -5.28 32.07 16.02
N ARG A 47 -5.81 32.83 15.05
CA ARG A 47 -7.23 33.21 15.00
C ARG A 47 -8.14 32.00 14.84
N PHE A 48 -7.75 31.07 14.01
CA PHE A 48 -8.44 29.80 13.83
C PHE A 48 -8.57 29.03 15.15
N ASN A 49 -7.46 28.82 15.85
CA ASN A 49 -7.45 28.09 17.12
C ASN A 49 -8.18 28.83 18.24
N GLU A 50 -8.18 30.16 18.24
CA GLU A 50 -8.98 30.96 19.17
C GLU A 50 -10.48 30.74 18.94
N GLN A 51 -10.92 30.72 17.69
CA GLN A 51 -12.33 30.49 17.35
C GLN A 51 -12.78 29.08 17.72
N VAL A 52 -11.96 28.07 17.43
CA VAL A 52 -12.23 26.70 17.84
C VAL A 52 -12.34 26.55 19.35
N ARG A 53 -11.41 27.15 20.11
CA ARG A 53 -11.43 27.10 21.57
C ARG A 53 -12.65 27.80 22.19
N ARG A 54 -13.14 28.88 21.57
CA ARG A 54 -14.36 29.55 22.02
C ARG A 54 -15.60 28.68 21.86
N ASN A 55 -15.59 27.78 20.92
CA ASN A 55 -16.70 26.89 20.57
C ASN A 55 -16.34 25.43 20.81
N ILE A 56 -15.52 25.15 21.81
CA ILE A 56 -14.96 23.81 22.06
C ILE A 56 -16.03 22.71 22.22
N GLU A 57 -17.19 23.07 22.75
CA GLU A 57 -18.33 22.17 22.96
C GLU A 57 -18.85 21.56 21.63
N ARG A 58 -18.59 22.21 20.49
CA ARG A 58 -18.97 21.74 19.15
C ARG A 58 -17.95 20.81 18.51
N PHE A 59 -16.82 20.58 19.19
CA PHE A 59 -15.73 19.75 18.72
C PHE A 59 -15.48 18.55 19.65
N PRO A 60 -16.36 17.54 19.60
CA PRO A 60 -16.11 16.29 20.34
C PRO A 60 -14.85 15.59 19.86
N GLN A 61 -14.37 14.57 20.57
CA GLN A 61 -13.10 13.90 20.31
C GLN A 61 -13.02 13.19 18.95
N ASP A 62 -14.15 12.82 18.38
CA ASP A 62 -14.27 12.27 17.02
C ASP A 62 -14.21 13.33 15.92
N PHE A 63 -14.37 14.63 16.25
CA PHE A 63 -14.23 15.75 15.32
C PHE A 63 -12.84 16.36 15.38
N MET A 64 -12.28 16.47 16.59
CA MET A 64 -10.99 17.10 16.81
C MET A 64 -10.28 16.50 18.02
N PHE A 65 -8.97 16.32 17.92
CA PHE A 65 -8.13 15.96 19.05
C PHE A 65 -6.79 16.68 19.01
N GLN A 66 -6.16 16.81 20.16
CA GLN A 66 -4.82 17.38 20.27
C GLN A 66 -3.78 16.28 20.15
N LEU A 67 -2.69 16.52 19.41
CA LEU A 67 -1.59 15.58 19.27
C LEU A 67 -0.81 15.46 20.58
N ASN A 68 -0.35 14.27 20.88
CA ASN A 68 0.62 14.04 21.93
C ASN A 68 2.06 14.28 21.44
N ASP A 69 3.03 14.29 22.35
CA ASP A 69 4.43 14.57 22.02
C ASP A 69 5.05 13.55 21.06
N GLN A 70 4.65 12.27 21.16
CA GLN A 70 5.13 11.21 20.27
C GLN A 70 4.59 11.37 18.85
N GLU A 71 3.31 11.65 18.70
CA GLU A 71 2.67 11.94 17.40
C GLU A 71 3.27 13.18 16.75
N GLN A 72 3.54 14.19 17.54
CA GLN A 72 4.17 15.41 17.05
C GLN A 72 5.61 15.16 16.58
N ALA A 73 6.38 14.34 17.31
CA ALA A 73 7.74 13.96 16.93
C ALA A 73 7.73 13.13 15.62
N ALA A 74 6.82 12.18 15.50
CA ALA A 74 6.67 11.35 14.30
C ALA A 74 6.33 12.21 13.06
N LEU A 75 5.39 13.15 13.18
CA LEU A 75 5.05 14.08 12.10
C LEU A 75 6.23 14.99 11.71
N ARG A 76 7.02 15.43 12.67
CA ARG A 76 8.23 16.23 12.39
C ARG A 76 9.25 15.42 11.59
N SER A 77 9.47 14.16 11.94
CA SER A 77 10.40 13.28 11.22
C SER A 77 9.93 13.03 9.77
N GLN A 78 8.64 12.84 9.54
CA GLN A 78 8.08 12.68 8.20
C GLN A 78 8.16 13.97 7.37
N ASN A 79 7.95 15.14 7.98
CA ASN A 79 7.99 16.44 7.30
C ASN A 79 9.38 17.05 7.21
N ALA A 80 10.36 16.56 7.96
CA ALA A 80 11.75 17.05 7.92
C ALA A 80 12.40 16.88 6.55
N THR A 81 11.96 15.90 5.77
CA THR A 81 12.40 15.67 4.38
C THR A 81 11.82 16.69 3.38
N LEU A 82 10.77 17.43 3.73
CA LEU A 82 10.02 18.26 2.79
C LEU A 82 10.12 19.78 3.05
N LYS A 83 10.52 20.22 4.25
CA LYS A 83 10.60 21.67 4.58
C LYS A 83 11.76 21.99 5.52
N THR A 84 12.89 22.38 4.97
CA THR A 84 13.97 23.06 5.70
C THR A 84 13.62 24.54 5.89
N GLY A 85 12.84 24.86 6.91
CA GLY A 85 12.48 26.23 7.27
C GLY A 85 12.88 26.53 8.72
N ARG A 86 13.65 27.62 8.89
CA ARG A 86 14.10 28.16 10.20
C ARG A 86 12.87 28.61 11.00
N GLY A 87 12.64 28.08 12.24
CA GLY A 87 11.71 28.71 13.19
C GLY A 87 10.44 27.91 13.56
N GLN A 88 10.40 26.57 13.43
CA GLN A 88 9.19 25.78 13.75
C GLN A 88 9.22 25.09 15.12
N HIS A 89 9.62 25.78 16.18
CA HIS A 89 9.29 25.34 17.53
C HIS A 89 7.86 25.81 17.86
N ARG A 90 6.85 25.01 17.49
CA ARG A 90 5.49 25.25 17.95
C ARG A 90 5.46 25.11 19.48
N LYS A 91 5.09 26.17 20.16
CA LYS A 91 4.97 26.23 21.62
C LYS A 91 3.83 25.32 22.15
N TYR A 92 2.89 24.98 21.31
CA TYR A 92 1.71 24.19 21.65
C TYR A 92 1.56 23.01 20.67
N ALA A 93 1.09 21.88 21.22
CA ALA A 93 0.73 20.72 20.41
C ALA A 93 -0.41 21.08 19.44
N PRO A 94 -0.28 20.74 18.14
CA PRO A 94 -1.29 21.07 17.14
C PRO A 94 -2.59 20.29 17.38
N PHE A 95 -3.69 20.85 16.88
CA PHE A 95 -4.96 20.14 16.76
C PHE A 95 -5.05 19.42 15.41
N ALA A 96 -5.63 18.22 15.43
CA ALA A 96 -5.97 17.44 14.25
C ALA A 96 -7.50 17.43 14.10
N PHE A 97 -7.96 17.74 12.89
CA PHE A 97 -9.38 17.81 12.55
C PHE A 97 -9.74 16.70 11.60
N THR A 98 -10.76 15.91 11.93
CA THR A 98 -11.36 14.94 11.01
C THR A 98 -12.18 15.66 9.93
N GLU A 99 -12.76 14.94 9.00
CA GLU A 99 -13.68 15.48 7.98
C GLU A 99 -14.80 16.32 8.65
N HIS A 100 -15.44 15.78 9.66
CA HIS A 100 -16.51 16.45 10.39
C HIS A 100 -16.01 17.68 11.16
N GLY A 101 -14.84 17.58 11.78
CA GLY A 101 -14.21 18.70 12.48
C GLY A 101 -13.83 19.83 11.53
N ALA A 102 -13.36 19.52 10.32
CA ALA A 102 -13.05 20.53 9.30
C ALA A 102 -14.31 21.27 8.84
N ILE A 103 -15.41 20.56 8.60
CA ILE A 103 -16.70 21.19 8.24
C ILE A 103 -17.20 22.09 9.39
N MET A 104 -17.17 21.59 10.63
CA MET A 104 -17.57 22.36 11.80
C MET A 104 -16.74 23.64 11.95
N ALA A 105 -15.43 23.55 11.75
CA ALA A 105 -14.54 24.70 11.78
C ALA A 105 -14.87 25.74 10.70
N ALA A 106 -15.23 25.31 9.49
CA ALA A 106 -15.68 26.24 8.44
C ALA A 106 -16.96 26.99 8.83
N THR A 107 -17.88 26.29 9.49
CA THR A 107 -19.14 26.88 9.98
C THR A 107 -18.86 27.92 11.06
N GLU A 108 -17.92 27.65 11.99
CA GLU A 108 -17.55 28.58 13.05
C GLU A 108 -16.79 29.81 12.53
N LEU A 109 -16.00 29.66 11.47
CA LEU A 109 -15.32 30.78 10.83
C LEU A 109 -16.30 31.73 10.11
N ASN A 110 -17.43 31.21 9.68
CA ASN A 110 -18.52 31.91 9.01
C ASN A 110 -18.03 32.91 7.93
N SER A 111 -17.01 32.52 7.16
CA SER A 111 -16.50 33.33 6.06
C SER A 111 -16.87 32.69 4.71
N PRO A 112 -17.19 33.51 3.67
CA PRO A 112 -17.51 32.96 2.35
C PRO A 112 -16.43 32.02 1.79
N ARG A 113 -15.16 32.34 2.05
CA ARG A 113 -14.04 31.51 1.67
C ARG A 113 -14.03 30.14 2.41
N ALA A 114 -14.26 30.15 3.73
CA ALA A 114 -14.30 28.91 4.50
C ALA A 114 -15.43 27.98 4.03
N VAL A 115 -16.60 28.53 3.72
CA VAL A 115 -17.73 27.77 3.18
C VAL A 115 -17.39 27.18 1.81
N GLN A 116 -16.81 27.96 0.90
CA GLN A 116 -16.41 27.45 -0.42
C GLN A 116 -15.33 26.35 -0.30
N VAL A 117 -14.30 26.58 0.49
CA VAL A 117 -13.19 25.64 0.65
C VAL A 117 -13.65 24.36 1.38
N SER A 118 -14.61 24.42 2.28
CA SER A 118 -15.12 23.24 2.98
C SER A 118 -15.68 22.18 2.02
N LEU A 119 -16.31 22.60 0.91
CA LEU A 119 -16.76 21.67 -0.13
C LEU A 119 -15.62 20.90 -0.79
N TYR A 120 -14.48 21.57 -1.01
CA TYR A 120 -13.28 20.90 -1.57
C TYR A 120 -12.62 20.00 -0.55
N VAL A 121 -12.61 20.39 0.73
CA VAL A 121 -12.10 19.55 1.83
C VAL A 121 -12.90 18.25 1.90
N VAL A 122 -14.23 18.34 1.94
CA VAL A 122 -15.10 17.13 1.93
C VAL A 122 -14.82 16.24 0.74
N ARG A 123 -14.76 16.83 -0.47
CA ARG A 123 -14.46 16.06 -1.69
C ARG A 123 -13.09 15.38 -1.64
N ALA A 124 -12.09 16.03 -1.04
CA ALA A 124 -10.77 15.41 -0.86
C ALA A 124 -10.81 14.21 0.10
N PHE A 125 -11.53 14.31 1.21
CA PHE A 125 -11.72 13.18 2.13
C PHE A 125 -12.47 12.02 1.48
N VAL A 126 -13.55 12.31 0.73
CA VAL A 126 -14.31 11.28 -0.01
C VAL A 126 -13.41 10.56 -1.01
N ARG A 127 -12.69 11.29 -1.86
CA ARG A 127 -11.76 10.69 -2.85
C ARG A 127 -10.68 9.83 -2.20
N LEU A 128 -10.11 10.27 -1.08
CA LEU A 128 -9.13 9.48 -0.36
C LEU A 128 -9.74 8.21 0.23
N ARG A 129 -10.99 8.24 0.66
CA ARG A 129 -11.72 7.06 1.14
C ARG A 129 -11.91 6.04 0.01
N GLU A 130 -12.36 6.49 -1.15
CA GLU A 130 -12.55 5.66 -2.35
C GLU A 130 -11.23 5.04 -2.81
N ALA A 131 -10.14 5.80 -2.83
CA ALA A 131 -8.83 5.31 -3.21
C ALA A 131 -8.34 4.15 -2.33
N VAL A 132 -8.61 4.19 -1.01
CA VAL A 132 -8.22 3.08 -0.11
C VAL A 132 -9.01 1.82 -0.39
N VAL A 133 -10.32 1.93 -0.65
CA VAL A 133 -11.15 0.76 -1.01
C VAL A 133 -10.60 0.11 -2.28
N LEU A 134 -10.30 0.92 -3.31
CA LEU A 134 -9.72 0.43 -4.56
C LEU A 134 -8.36 -0.26 -4.35
N HIS A 135 -7.49 0.29 -3.49
CA HIS A 135 -6.21 -0.34 -3.17
C HIS A 135 -6.35 -1.68 -2.44
N GLN A 136 -7.34 -1.81 -1.56
CA GLN A 136 -7.62 -3.09 -0.89
C GLN A 136 -8.09 -4.17 -1.88
N ASP A 137 -8.92 -3.82 -2.84
CA ASP A 137 -9.38 -4.74 -3.87
C ASP A 137 -8.24 -5.17 -4.80
N LEU A 138 -7.35 -4.23 -5.17
CA LEU A 138 -6.13 -4.55 -5.93
C LEU A 138 -5.20 -5.50 -5.15
N ALA A 139 -5.01 -5.26 -3.86
CA ALA A 139 -4.18 -6.13 -3.02
C ALA A 139 -4.73 -7.56 -2.95
N LYS A 140 -6.06 -7.72 -2.86
CA LYS A 140 -6.70 -9.04 -2.92
C LYS A 140 -6.48 -9.72 -4.27
N GLN A 141 -6.66 -8.99 -5.38
CA GLN A 141 -6.43 -9.53 -6.72
C GLN A 141 -4.98 -9.96 -6.93
N LEU A 142 -4.01 -9.21 -6.38
CA LEU A 142 -2.60 -9.59 -6.42
C LEU A 142 -2.33 -10.87 -5.63
N ALA A 143 -2.90 -11.01 -4.44
CA ALA A 143 -2.79 -12.23 -3.65
C ALA A 143 -3.38 -13.44 -4.39
N ASP A 144 -4.57 -13.32 -4.95
CA ASP A 144 -5.21 -14.37 -5.75
C ASP A 144 -4.37 -14.76 -6.98
N LEU A 145 -3.71 -13.80 -7.63
CA LEU A 145 -2.83 -14.07 -8.75
C LEU A 145 -1.54 -14.76 -8.30
N GLN A 146 -0.97 -14.41 -7.15
CA GLN A 146 0.18 -15.11 -6.58
C GLN A 146 -0.14 -16.57 -6.29
N ASP A 147 -1.26 -16.84 -5.62
CA ASP A 147 -1.71 -18.20 -5.30
C ASP A 147 -1.90 -19.05 -6.58
N LYS A 148 -2.51 -18.48 -7.62
CA LYS A 148 -2.67 -19.14 -8.92
C LYS A 148 -1.32 -19.41 -9.58
N THR A 149 -0.39 -18.48 -9.50
CA THR A 149 0.95 -18.64 -10.09
C THR A 149 1.74 -19.73 -9.38
N GLU A 150 1.68 -19.79 -8.06
CA GLU A 150 2.31 -20.86 -7.27
C GLU A 150 1.69 -22.23 -7.57
N SER A 151 0.37 -22.29 -7.68
CA SER A 151 -0.34 -23.52 -8.07
C SER A 151 0.07 -24.01 -9.48
N LEU A 152 0.16 -23.09 -10.44
CA LEU A 152 0.62 -23.42 -11.80
C LEU A 152 2.08 -23.88 -11.82
N ALA A 153 2.96 -23.24 -11.04
CA ALA A 153 4.36 -23.67 -10.91
C ALA A 153 4.46 -25.09 -10.37
N ALA A 154 3.72 -25.41 -9.30
CA ALA A 154 3.70 -26.76 -8.73
C ALA A 154 3.16 -27.81 -9.72
N GLN A 155 2.11 -27.49 -10.50
CA GLN A 155 1.59 -28.36 -11.55
C GLN A 155 2.62 -28.57 -12.67
N HIS A 156 3.31 -27.53 -13.09
CA HIS A 156 4.36 -27.59 -14.10
C HIS A 156 5.53 -28.46 -13.64
N ASP A 157 5.96 -28.34 -12.40
CA ASP A 157 7.04 -29.14 -11.84
C ASP A 157 6.66 -30.63 -11.77
N SER A 158 5.45 -30.92 -11.32
CA SER A 158 4.90 -32.27 -11.27
C SER A 158 4.81 -32.88 -12.68
N PHE A 159 4.32 -32.14 -13.66
CA PHE A 159 4.26 -32.56 -15.06
C PHE A 159 5.65 -32.80 -15.62
N SER A 160 6.60 -31.90 -15.39
CA SER A 160 7.98 -32.02 -15.84
C SER A 160 8.67 -33.25 -15.26
N HIS A 161 8.43 -33.54 -13.97
CA HIS A 161 8.96 -34.74 -13.32
C HIS A 161 8.38 -36.02 -13.93
N THR A 162 7.06 -36.05 -14.12
CA THR A 162 6.38 -37.20 -14.77
C THR A 162 6.90 -37.45 -16.18
N MET A 163 7.02 -36.40 -16.98
CA MET A 163 7.56 -36.50 -18.35
C MET A 163 9.00 -37.02 -18.38
N ARG A 164 9.87 -36.53 -17.49
CA ARG A 164 11.26 -37.03 -17.38
C ARG A 164 11.30 -38.50 -17.00
N THR A 165 10.44 -38.93 -16.09
CA THR A 165 10.35 -40.32 -15.66
C THR A 165 9.88 -41.24 -16.82
N GLN A 166 8.86 -40.83 -17.56
CA GLN A 166 8.36 -41.57 -18.73
C GLN A 166 9.39 -41.65 -19.83
N LEU A 167 10.06 -40.53 -20.15
CA LEU A 167 11.15 -40.53 -21.12
C LEU A 167 12.27 -41.49 -20.73
N LYS A 168 12.68 -41.46 -19.45
CA LYS A 168 13.69 -42.41 -18.97
C LYS A 168 13.26 -43.85 -19.14
N GLN A 169 12.01 -44.20 -18.81
CA GLN A 169 11.50 -45.57 -19.03
C GLN A 169 11.54 -45.99 -20.51
N VAL A 170 11.15 -45.07 -21.41
CA VAL A 170 11.23 -45.35 -22.87
C VAL A 170 12.67 -45.55 -23.31
N PHE A 171 13.61 -44.72 -22.87
CA PHE A 171 15.02 -44.90 -23.20
C PHE A 171 15.62 -46.17 -22.63
N ASP A 172 15.26 -46.55 -21.41
CA ASP A 172 15.72 -47.81 -20.79
C ASP A 172 15.15 -49.03 -21.55
N ALA A 173 13.89 -48.99 -21.97
CA ALA A 173 13.31 -50.06 -22.82
C ALA A 173 13.98 -50.17 -24.19
N LEU A 174 14.24 -49.03 -24.84
CA LEU A 174 15.00 -49.02 -26.11
C LEU A 174 16.40 -49.57 -25.96
N ARG A 175 17.08 -49.24 -24.86
CA ARG A 175 18.42 -49.74 -24.56
C ARG A 175 18.44 -51.26 -24.37
N LEU A 176 17.43 -51.82 -23.70
CA LEU A 176 17.29 -53.28 -23.56
C LEU A 176 17.08 -54.00 -24.90
N LEU A 177 16.37 -53.38 -25.85
CA LEU A 177 16.17 -53.94 -27.20
C LEU A 177 17.43 -53.83 -28.09
N MET A 178 18.29 -52.86 -27.82
CA MET A 178 19.53 -52.62 -28.59
C MET A 178 20.72 -53.40 -28.07
N VAL A 179 20.69 -53.96 -26.86
CA VAL A 179 21.77 -54.80 -26.33
C VAL A 179 21.61 -56.21 -26.94
N PRO A 180 22.54 -56.67 -27.76
CA PRO A 180 22.49 -58.03 -28.27
C PRO A 180 22.59 -59.01 -27.09
N PRO A 181 21.91 -60.21 -27.17
CA PRO A 181 21.99 -61.19 -26.11
C PRO A 181 23.42 -61.59 -25.86
N ASP A 182 23.84 -61.59 -24.59
CA ASP A 182 25.18 -62.06 -24.23
C ASP A 182 25.46 -63.46 -24.89
N PRO A 183 26.58 -63.59 -25.53
CA PRO A 183 26.93 -64.89 -26.04
C PRO A 183 26.97 -65.94 -24.94
N PRO A 184 26.48 -67.16 -25.18
CA PRO A 184 26.42 -68.15 -24.08
C PRO A 184 27.81 -68.33 -23.50
N LYS A 185 27.92 -68.19 -22.17
CA LYS A 185 29.17 -68.35 -21.41
C LYS A 185 29.72 -69.77 -21.71
N GLN A 186 30.79 -69.88 -22.49
CA GLN A 186 31.49 -71.09 -22.61
C GLN A 186 32.17 -71.43 -21.26
N PRO A 187 31.95 -72.63 -20.71
CA PRO A 187 32.62 -73.03 -19.49
C PRO A 187 34.10 -73.06 -19.74
N ILE A 188 34.89 -72.30 -19.07
CA ILE A 188 36.33 -72.32 -18.99
C ILE A 188 36.70 -73.48 -18.06
N GLY A 189 36.75 -74.68 -18.57
CA GLY A 189 37.19 -75.87 -17.84
C GLY A 189 37.84 -76.82 -18.71
N PHE A 190 38.96 -77.37 -18.30
CA PHE A 190 39.64 -78.50 -18.98
C PHE A 190 38.68 -79.68 -19.07
N VAL A 191 38.25 -80.03 -20.28
CA VAL A 191 37.53 -81.28 -20.53
C VAL A 191 38.56 -82.43 -20.63
N THR A 192 38.62 -83.19 -19.59
CA THR A 192 39.35 -84.47 -19.63
C THR A 192 38.65 -85.42 -20.62
N PRO A 193 39.38 -86.07 -21.55
CA PRO A 193 38.76 -87.04 -22.48
C PRO A 193 38.37 -88.29 -21.69
N GLN A 194 37.08 -88.57 -21.60
CA GLN A 194 36.62 -89.86 -21.10
C GLN A 194 36.77 -90.93 -22.23
N ASP A 195 37.35 -92.02 -21.80
CA ASP A 195 37.63 -93.25 -22.52
C ASP A 195 36.44 -93.71 -23.33
N LYS A 196 36.75 -94.04 -24.60
CA LYS A 196 35.89 -94.85 -25.43
C LYS A 196 35.99 -96.31 -25.02
N SER A 197 35.07 -96.76 -24.20
CA SER A 197 34.86 -98.21 -24.04
C SER A 197 33.88 -98.68 -25.09
N THR A 198 34.39 -99.53 -25.94
CA THR A 198 33.72 -100.27 -27.02
C THR A 198 32.76 -101.33 -26.47
N PRO A 199 31.55 -101.51 -27.07
CA PRO A 199 30.67 -102.61 -26.70
C PRO A 199 30.94 -103.81 -27.56
N ARG A 200 30.75 -104.95 -26.96
CA ARG A 200 30.56 -106.23 -27.62
C ARG A 200 29.07 -106.42 -27.91
#